data_2630d73893c848eb047b06654f550505
#
_entry.id   2630d73893c848eb047b06654f550505
#
_cell.length_a   1.000
_cell.length_b   1.000
_cell.length_c   1.000
_cell.angle_alpha   90.00
_cell.angle_beta   90.00
_cell.angle_gamma   90.00
#
_symmetry.space_group_name_H-M   'P 1'
#
loop_
_entity.id
_entity.type
_entity.pdbx_description
1 polymer ?
#
loop_
_entity_poly.entity_id
_entity_poly.type
_entity_poly.pdbx_seq_one_letter_code
_entity_poly.pdbx_strand_id
1 'polypeptide(L)'
;MRSLGSTVIRWARAIRATALASIGSLALAAGFASARDRGADGHFEKRESSHFVLYQDVDIDESGGLRGSRRFEQQVLAELEVAHERLDALLGLRPPRRIEVFVYDAGLFDGRFGGVFRFEIAGFFNGAIHVRGATQLTVQLGRVLHHELVHAAFQAAAPALVLPAWFNEGVAEWFEARVLSKRHLSANEIRYLTRARSGGAWLGLDMLSQPNFARLPTGAAGLAYLQSYGMIEHLVRVHGEHALREVCRDVVRYHDVERSLRRSVRQGVHELEADFQAEIS
;
A
#
# COMPACT_ATOMS: atom_id res chain seq x y z
N MET A 1 6.87 -34.21 17.64
CA MET A 1 7.09 -32.73 17.59
C MET A 1 7.78 -32.39 16.28
N ARG A 2 7.04 -32.14 15.22
CA ARG A 2 7.58 -31.72 13.90
C ARG A 2 7.25 -30.26 13.69
N SER A 3 8.30 -29.50 13.55
CA SER A 3 8.52 -28.08 13.27
C SER A 3 7.32 -27.31 12.64
N LEU A 4 6.62 -26.55 13.49
CA LEU A 4 5.66 -25.51 13.12
C LEU A 4 6.35 -24.22 12.58
N GLY A 5 7.68 -24.21 12.48
CA GLY A 5 8.47 -23.05 12.11
C GLY A 5 8.43 -22.68 10.61
N SER A 6 8.18 -23.66 9.71
CA SER A 6 8.32 -23.41 8.28
C SER A 6 7.11 -22.73 7.62
N THR A 7 5.92 -22.91 8.17
CA THR A 7 4.69 -22.30 7.62
C THR A 7 4.54 -20.85 8.03
N VAL A 8 4.93 -20.51 9.25
CA VAL A 8 4.93 -19.11 9.75
C VAL A 8 5.95 -18.26 8.99
N ILE A 9 7.12 -18.83 8.64
CA ILE A 9 8.17 -18.14 7.88
C ILE A 9 7.74 -17.85 6.43
N ARG A 10 6.94 -18.71 5.80
CA ARG A 10 6.42 -18.48 4.45
C ARG A 10 5.35 -17.37 4.42
N TRP A 11 4.54 -17.25 5.46
CA TRP A 11 3.54 -16.18 5.61
C TRP A 11 4.19 -14.84 5.94
N ALA A 12 5.17 -14.84 6.84
CA ALA A 12 5.97 -13.65 7.11
C ALA A 12 6.73 -13.15 5.87
N ARG A 13 7.11 -14.04 4.93
CA ARG A 13 7.71 -13.66 3.64
C ARG A 13 6.70 -13.10 2.65
N ALA A 14 5.45 -13.56 2.65
CA ALA A 14 4.40 -12.99 1.81
C ALA A 14 3.91 -11.62 2.33
N ILE A 15 3.84 -11.44 3.65
CA ILE A 15 3.51 -10.14 4.28
C ILE A 15 4.72 -9.19 4.28
N ARG A 16 5.97 -9.72 4.27
CA ARG A 16 7.21 -8.92 4.21
C ARG A 16 7.36 -8.08 2.93
N ALA A 17 6.57 -8.36 1.90
CA ALA A 17 6.63 -7.64 0.64
C ALA A 17 5.76 -6.35 0.60
N THR A 18 4.99 -6.06 1.65
CA THR A 18 4.03 -4.94 1.66
C THR A 18 4.15 -4.07 2.92
N ALA A 19 5.30 -4.01 3.55
CA ALA A 19 5.48 -3.11 4.69
C ALA A 19 5.87 -1.72 4.20
N LEU A 20 4.98 -0.78 4.33
CA LEU A 20 5.02 0.56 3.76
C LEU A 20 5.12 1.61 4.87
N ALA A 21 5.94 2.59 4.67
CA ALA A 21 6.09 3.70 5.59
C ALA A 21 5.77 5.02 4.88
N SER A 22 4.72 5.68 5.30
CA SER A 22 4.55 7.10 5.00
C SER A 22 5.57 7.90 5.82
N ILE A 23 6.63 8.37 5.17
CA ILE A 23 7.60 9.26 5.81
C ILE A 23 7.19 10.68 5.51
N GLY A 24 7.05 11.47 6.56
CA GLY A 24 6.89 12.91 6.44
C GLY A 24 8.00 13.51 5.59
N SER A 25 7.62 14.42 4.71
CA SER A 25 8.38 15.08 3.65
C SER A 25 9.84 15.33 4.00
N LEU A 26 10.76 14.51 3.47
CA LEU A 26 12.14 14.95 3.22
C LEU A 26 12.18 15.37 1.74
N ALA A 27 12.19 16.67 1.51
CA ALA A 27 12.38 17.24 0.19
C ALA A 27 13.79 16.89 -0.30
N LEU A 28 13.92 15.88 -1.14
CA LEU A 28 15.11 15.63 -1.95
C LEU A 28 14.80 16.14 -3.36
N ALA A 29 15.16 17.40 -3.61
CA ALA A 29 15.22 17.93 -4.96
C ALA A 29 16.36 17.23 -5.70
N ALA A 30 16.06 16.19 -6.46
CA ALA A 30 16.97 15.61 -7.44
C ALA A 30 16.71 16.26 -8.79
N GLY A 31 17.68 17.00 -9.30
CA GLY A 31 17.67 17.52 -10.65
C GLY A 31 17.76 16.34 -11.64
N PHE A 32 16.79 16.25 -12.54
CA PHE A 32 16.74 15.20 -13.54
C PHE A 32 17.24 15.70 -14.89
N ALA A 33 18.30 15.09 -15.40
CA ALA A 33 18.74 15.24 -16.78
C ALA A 33 18.14 14.10 -17.61
N SER A 34 17.60 14.42 -18.78
CA SER A 34 17.13 13.45 -19.76
C SER A 34 18.32 12.60 -20.24
N ALA A 35 18.35 11.33 -19.90
CA ALA A 35 19.38 10.40 -20.34
C ALA A 35 18.79 9.25 -21.15
N ARG A 36 19.58 8.70 -22.05
CA ARG A 36 19.24 7.51 -22.85
C ARG A 36 19.40 6.28 -21.97
N ASP A 37 18.48 5.34 -22.11
CA ASP A 37 18.50 4.06 -21.44
C ASP A 37 19.85 3.32 -21.67
N ARG A 38 20.57 3.06 -20.59
CA ARG A 38 21.87 2.38 -20.58
C ARG A 38 21.99 1.38 -19.42
N GLY A 39 20.85 0.84 -18.97
CA GLY A 39 20.80 0.02 -17.78
C GLY A 39 20.57 0.83 -16.50
N ALA A 40 20.62 0.16 -15.35
CA ALA A 40 20.36 0.77 -14.04
C ALA A 40 21.54 1.65 -13.59
N ASP A 41 21.67 2.82 -14.17
CA ASP A 41 22.76 3.77 -13.96
C ASP A 41 22.37 5.00 -13.11
N GLY A 42 21.14 5.02 -12.58
CA GLY A 42 20.58 6.13 -11.81
C GLY A 42 19.93 7.21 -12.69
N HIS A 43 19.87 7.02 -13.99
CA HIS A 43 19.22 7.91 -14.93
C HIS A 43 17.86 7.37 -15.32
N PHE A 44 16.82 8.04 -14.89
CA PHE A 44 15.44 7.62 -15.10
C PHE A 44 14.92 7.99 -16.48
N GLU A 45 14.35 7.04 -17.20
CA GLU A 45 13.51 7.33 -18.36
C GLU A 45 12.16 7.85 -17.90
N LYS A 46 11.67 8.89 -18.58
CA LYS A 46 10.38 9.51 -18.29
C LYS A 46 9.33 9.11 -19.32
N ARG A 47 8.16 8.67 -18.83
CA ARG A 47 6.98 8.46 -19.65
C ARG A 47 5.73 8.99 -18.93
N GLU A 48 4.76 9.46 -19.71
CA GLU A 48 3.52 10.04 -19.17
C GLU A 48 2.29 9.29 -19.69
N SER A 49 1.25 9.26 -18.84
CA SER A 49 -0.11 8.87 -19.20
C SER A 49 -1.10 9.97 -18.78
N SER A 50 -2.39 9.66 -18.75
CA SER A 50 -3.41 10.64 -18.38
C SER A 50 -3.23 11.12 -16.93
N HIS A 51 -2.97 10.20 -15.99
CA HIS A 51 -2.92 10.48 -14.56
C HIS A 51 -1.56 10.27 -13.91
N PHE A 52 -0.56 9.78 -14.66
CA PHE A 52 0.76 9.45 -14.10
C PHE A 52 1.92 10.03 -14.89
N VAL A 53 3.01 10.28 -14.16
CA VAL A 53 4.34 10.51 -14.71
C VAL A 53 5.24 9.40 -14.16
N LEU A 54 5.63 8.48 -15.02
CA LEU A 54 6.50 7.36 -14.68
C LEU A 54 7.95 7.74 -14.95
N TYR A 55 8.80 7.48 -13.97
CA TYR A 55 10.25 7.49 -14.05
C TYR A 55 10.75 6.08 -13.77
N GLN A 56 11.40 5.43 -14.71
CA GLN A 56 11.93 4.09 -14.53
C GLN A 56 13.43 4.04 -14.78
N ASP A 57 14.14 3.25 -13.97
CA ASP A 57 15.54 2.94 -14.10
C ASP A 57 15.76 1.46 -13.72
N VAL A 58 15.12 0.58 -14.47
CA VAL A 58 15.27 -0.87 -14.33
C VAL A 58 16.14 -1.38 -15.45
N ASP A 59 17.17 -2.16 -15.13
CA ASP A 59 18.01 -2.82 -16.13
C ASP A 59 17.21 -3.94 -16.81
N ILE A 60 16.65 -3.60 -17.97
CA ILE A 60 15.90 -4.53 -18.82
C ILE A 60 16.81 -4.97 -19.94
N ASP A 61 17.05 -6.28 -20.03
CA ASP A 61 17.81 -6.86 -21.14
C ASP A 61 17.18 -6.48 -22.48
N GLU A 62 17.85 -5.59 -23.18
CA GLU A 62 17.47 -5.08 -24.49
C GLU A 62 18.13 -5.82 -25.65
N SER A 63 18.59 -7.07 -25.46
CA SER A 63 19.07 -7.90 -26.57
C SER A 63 18.06 -7.97 -27.73
N GLY A 64 16.79 -7.62 -27.48
CA GLY A 64 15.73 -7.37 -28.44
C GLY A 64 15.54 -5.92 -28.92
N GLY A 65 16.46 -4.98 -28.56
CA GLY A 65 16.39 -3.55 -28.87
C GLY A 65 15.48 -2.75 -27.92
N LEU A 66 15.39 -1.42 -28.12
CA LEU A 66 14.65 -0.42 -27.31
C LEU A 66 13.16 -0.75 -27.00
N ARG A 67 12.65 -1.89 -27.44
CA ARG A 67 11.25 -2.29 -27.27
C ARG A 67 10.94 -2.86 -25.88
N GLY A 68 11.94 -3.39 -25.16
CA GLY A 68 11.75 -4.03 -23.85
C GLY A 68 11.33 -3.03 -22.78
N SER A 69 12.07 -1.96 -22.62
CA SER A 69 11.81 -0.88 -21.68
C SER A 69 10.46 -0.21 -21.97
N ARG A 70 10.20 0.17 -23.22
CA ARG A 70 8.91 0.77 -23.63
C ARG A 70 7.71 -0.11 -23.32
N ARG A 71 7.82 -1.41 -23.53
CA ARG A 71 6.76 -2.36 -23.23
C ARG A 71 6.49 -2.42 -21.73
N PHE A 72 7.55 -2.49 -20.92
CA PHE A 72 7.45 -2.49 -19.47
C PHE A 72 6.77 -1.21 -18.96
N GLU A 73 7.22 -0.04 -19.40
CA GLU A 73 6.64 1.24 -19.02
C GLU A 73 5.16 1.35 -19.39
N GLN A 74 4.80 0.90 -20.60
CA GLN A 74 3.40 0.87 -21.04
C GLN A 74 2.56 -0.05 -20.17
N GLN A 75 3.08 -1.20 -19.77
CA GLN A 75 2.38 -2.13 -18.87
C GLN A 75 2.18 -1.52 -17.48
N VAL A 76 3.22 -0.90 -16.91
CA VAL A 76 3.13 -0.23 -15.60
C VAL A 76 2.11 0.91 -15.64
N LEU A 77 2.16 1.76 -16.65
CA LEU A 77 1.21 2.86 -16.80
C LEU A 77 -0.22 2.36 -17.03
N ALA A 78 -0.42 1.32 -17.84
CA ALA A 78 -1.74 0.74 -18.07
C ALA A 78 -2.33 0.16 -16.77
N GLU A 79 -1.51 -0.52 -15.96
CA GLU A 79 -1.92 -1.05 -14.65
C GLU A 79 -2.32 0.07 -13.69
N LEU A 80 -1.55 1.15 -13.65
CA LEU A 80 -1.84 2.32 -12.82
C LEU A 80 -3.11 3.06 -13.27
N GLU A 81 -3.35 3.20 -14.57
CA GLU A 81 -4.58 3.82 -15.08
C GLU A 81 -5.83 2.99 -14.74
N VAL A 82 -5.76 1.67 -14.86
CA VAL A 82 -6.84 0.77 -14.41
C VAL A 82 -7.09 0.89 -12.90
N ALA A 83 -6.03 0.97 -12.12
CA ALA A 83 -6.14 1.17 -10.67
C ALA A 83 -6.74 2.55 -10.34
N HIS A 84 -6.37 3.60 -11.06
CA HIS A 84 -6.91 4.95 -10.89
C HIS A 84 -8.43 5.01 -11.15
N GLU A 85 -8.92 4.35 -12.20
CA GLU A 85 -10.37 4.25 -12.46
C GLU A 85 -11.10 3.56 -11.29
N ARG A 86 -10.52 2.48 -10.75
CA ARG A 86 -11.09 1.76 -9.60
C ARG A 86 -11.03 2.56 -8.30
N LEU A 87 -10.00 3.40 -8.14
CA LEU A 87 -9.85 4.25 -6.96
C LEU A 87 -11.06 5.16 -6.75
N ASP A 88 -11.53 5.85 -7.79
CA ASP A 88 -12.76 6.64 -7.71
C ASP A 88 -13.99 5.79 -7.45
N ALA A 89 -14.12 4.67 -8.15
CA ALA A 89 -15.27 3.79 -7.99
C ALA A 89 -15.39 3.20 -6.57
N LEU A 90 -14.27 2.76 -6.00
CA LEU A 90 -14.23 2.05 -4.72
C LEU A 90 -14.05 2.97 -3.52
N LEU A 91 -13.25 4.03 -3.63
CA LEU A 91 -12.87 4.90 -2.51
C LEU A 91 -13.38 6.34 -2.67
N GLY A 92 -13.89 6.72 -3.85
CA GLY A 92 -14.35 8.08 -4.12
C GLY A 92 -13.22 9.11 -4.13
N LEU A 93 -11.98 8.68 -4.34
CA LEU A 93 -10.80 9.52 -4.37
C LEU A 93 -10.44 9.85 -5.82
N ARG A 94 -10.26 11.15 -6.10
CA ARG A 94 -9.91 11.66 -7.43
C ARG A 94 -8.72 12.62 -7.32
N PRO A 95 -7.50 12.12 -7.45
CA PRO A 95 -6.32 12.99 -7.47
C PRO A 95 -6.44 14.06 -8.56
N PRO A 96 -6.31 15.34 -8.22
CA PRO A 96 -6.54 16.44 -9.20
C PRO A 96 -5.33 16.67 -10.12
N ARG A 97 -4.19 16.03 -9.83
CA ARG A 97 -2.94 16.16 -10.56
C ARG A 97 -2.36 14.80 -10.87
N ARG A 98 -1.49 14.73 -11.86
CA ARG A 98 -0.71 13.54 -12.16
C ARG A 98 0.14 13.14 -10.96
N ILE A 99 0.20 11.84 -10.70
CA ILE A 99 1.01 11.23 -9.64
C ILE A 99 2.35 10.83 -10.25
N GLU A 100 3.44 11.19 -9.59
CA GLU A 100 4.78 10.76 -9.96
C GLU A 100 5.07 9.37 -9.39
N VAL A 101 5.63 8.52 -10.23
CA VAL A 101 5.94 7.12 -9.90
C VAL A 101 7.37 6.83 -10.32
N PHE A 102 8.20 6.40 -9.38
CA PHE A 102 9.58 6.00 -9.59
C PHE A 102 9.71 4.49 -9.44
N VAL A 103 10.11 3.84 -10.51
CA VAL A 103 10.39 2.40 -10.54
C VAL A 103 11.89 2.22 -10.64
N TYR A 104 12.52 1.79 -9.56
CA TYR A 104 13.95 1.61 -9.45
C TYR A 104 14.36 0.19 -9.84
N ASP A 105 15.55 0.01 -10.39
CA ASP A 105 16.19 -1.30 -10.33
C ASP A 105 16.28 -1.81 -8.89
N ALA A 106 16.18 -3.12 -8.74
CA ALA A 106 16.17 -3.74 -7.41
C ALA A 106 17.41 -3.42 -6.59
N GLY A 107 18.60 -3.45 -7.21
CA GLY A 107 19.86 -3.13 -6.54
C GLY A 107 19.97 -1.66 -6.15
N LEU A 108 19.51 -0.76 -7.01
CA LEU A 108 19.47 0.68 -6.71
C LEU A 108 18.50 1.00 -5.57
N PHE A 109 17.30 0.37 -5.58
CA PHE A 109 16.32 0.55 -4.52
C PHE A 109 16.87 0.09 -3.18
N ASP A 110 17.38 -1.14 -3.13
CA ASP A 110 17.92 -1.73 -1.90
C ASP A 110 19.12 -0.95 -1.37
N GLY A 111 20.03 -0.50 -2.25
CA GLY A 111 21.17 0.32 -1.89
C GLY A 111 20.79 1.70 -1.35
N ARG A 112 19.72 2.31 -1.88
CA ARG A 112 19.28 3.65 -1.51
C ARG A 112 18.38 3.67 -0.27
N PHE A 113 17.50 2.68 -0.13
CA PHE A 113 16.44 2.68 0.88
C PHE A 113 16.52 1.54 1.90
N GLY A 114 17.30 0.49 1.64
CA GLY A 114 17.37 -0.69 2.50
C GLY A 114 17.82 -0.44 3.94
N GLY A 115 18.54 0.66 4.20
CA GLY A 115 18.95 1.07 5.54
C GLY A 115 17.99 2.05 6.24
N VAL A 116 16.96 2.53 5.54
CA VAL A 116 16.03 3.55 6.06
C VAL A 116 14.92 2.92 6.91
N PHE A 117 14.55 1.70 6.58
CA PHE A 117 13.45 0.97 7.21
C PHE A 117 13.98 -0.18 8.08
N ARG A 118 13.25 -0.53 9.15
CA ARG A 118 13.60 -1.66 10.04
C ARG A 118 13.29 -3.03 9.46
N PHE A 119 12.62 -3.07 8.30
CA PHE A 119 12.23 -4.28 7.59
C PHE A 119 12.31 -4.04 6.08
N GLU A 120 12.36 -5.12 5.31
CA GLU A 120 12.35 -5.03 3.85
C GLU A 120 11.04 -4.44 3.35
N ILE A 121 11.13 -3.42 2.51
CA ILE A 121 10.01 -2.77 1.83
C ILE A 121 10.12 -3.00 0.33
N ALA A 122 8.98 -3.04 -0.35
CA ALA A 122 8.92 -3.13 -1.81
C ALA A 122 8.53 -1.78 -2.45
N GLY A 123 8.01 -0.85 -1.66
CA GLY A 123 7.67 0.49 -2.08
C GLY A 123 7.34 1.38 -0.90
N PHE A 124 7.17 2.66 -1.17
CA PHE A 124 6.70 3.67 -0.21
C PHE A 124 6.23 4.93 -0.95
N PHE A 125 5.40 5.71 -0.28
CA PHE A 125 4.96 7.01 -0.75
C PHE A 125 5.51 8.13 0.14
N ASN A 126 6.10 9.17 -0.49
CA ASN A 126 6.59 10.38 0.20
C ASN A 126 6.39 11.67 -0.62
N GLY A 127 5.23 11.78 -1.28
CA GLY A 127 4.94 12.84 -2.26
C GLY A 127 5.03 12.33 -3.70
N ALA A 128 5.77 11.26 -3.93
CA ALA A 128 5.77 10.42 -5.12
C ALA A 128 5.73 8.95 -4.69
N ILE A 129 5.31 8.08 -5.58
CA ILE A 129 5.36 6.63 -5.39
C ILE A 129 6.76 6.14 -5.74
N HIS A 130 7.41 5.43 -4.83
CA HIS A 130 8.72 4.81 -5.05
C HIS A 130 8.60 3.31 -4.89
N VAL A 131 8.94 2.54 -5.92
CA VAL A 131 8.82 1.08 -5.88
C VAL A 131 10.09 0.40 -6.34
N ARG A 132 10.37 -0.74 -5.70
CA ARG A 132 11.39 -1.69 -6.10
C ARG A 132 10.90 -2.42 -7.34
N GLY A 133 11.51 -2.14 -8.47
CA GLY A 133 11.13 -2.68 -9.75
C GLY A 133 11.57 -4.12 -9.98
N ALA A 134 11.12 -4.65 -11.10
CA ALA A 134 11.50 -5.92 -11.66
C ALA A 134 11.57 -5.76 -13.18
N THR A 135 12.23 -6.66 -13.88
CA THR A 135 12.42 -6.62 -15.34
C THR A 135 11.11 -6.83 -16.14
N GLN A 136 10.01 -7.09 -15.44
CA GLN A 136 8.67 -7.20 -16.01
C GLN A 136 7.62 -6.82 -14.95
N LEU A 137 6.42 -6.45 -15.39
CA LEU A 137 5.30 -6.23 -14.49
C LEU A 137 4.86 -7.56 -13.85
N THR A 138 5.32 -7.79 -12.62
CA THR A 138 4.92 -8.95 -11.82
C THR A 138 3.66 -8.64 -11.03
N VAL A 139 2.94 -9.68 -10.59
CA VAL A 139 1.80 -9.52 -9.66
C VAL A 139 2.23 -8.76 -8.41
N GLN A 140 3.44 -9.01 -7.90
CA GLN A 140 3.95 -8.32 -6.71
C GLN A 140 4.20 -6.83 -6.97
N LEU A 141 4.79 -6.46 -8.11
CA LEU A 141 4.98 -5.05 -8.46
C LEU A 141 3.63 -4.34 -8.62
N GLY A 142 2.65 -4.98 -9.28
CA GLY A 142 1.29 -4.45 -9.40
C GLY A 142 0.63 -4.21 -8.03
N ARG A 143 0.78 -5.16 -7.09
CA ARG A 143 0.29 -5.02 -5.72
C ARG A 143 0.82 -3.77 -5.03
N VAL A 144 2.14 -3.59 -5.06
CA VAL A 144 2.80 -2.44 -4.44
C VAL A 144 2.32 -1.13 -5.09
N LEU A 145 2.23 -1.08 -6.41
CA LEU A 145 1.73 0.10 -7.12
C LEU A 145 0.30 0.47 -6.71
N HIS A 146 -0.59 -0.52 -6.57
CA HIS A 146 -1.97 -0.28 -6.12
C HIS A 146 -2.03 0.22 -4.68
N HIS A 147 -1.22 -0.34 -3.80
CA HIS A 147 -1.14 0.07 -2.41
C HIS A 147 -0.68 1.52 -2.27
N GLU A 148 0.45 1.87 -2.90
CA GLU A 148 1.01 3.23 -2.84
C GLU A 148 0.10 4.26 -3.52
N LEU A 149 -0.66 3.86 -4.51
CA LEU A 149 -1.63 4.71 -5.17
C LEU A 149 -2.70 5.23 -4.19
N VAL A 150 -3.12 4.43 -3.20
CA VAL A 150 -4.09 4.87 -2.19
C VAL A 150 -3.52 5.99 -1.33
N HIS A 151 -2.26 5.85 -0.88
CA HIS A 151 -1.59 6.90 -0.09
C HIS A 151 -1.43 8.19 -0.90
N ALA A 152 -1.01 8.06 -2.17
CA ALA A 152 -0.90 9.20 -3.07
C ALA A 152 -2.25 9.89 -3.29
N ALA A 153 -3.34 9.13 -3.39
CA ALA A 153 -4.67 9.68 -3.58
C ALA A 153 -5.20 10.42 -2.36
N PHE A 154 -5.02 9.89 -1.16
CA PHE A 154 -5.37 10.61 0.08
C PHE A 154 -4.58 11.91 0.22
N GLN A 155 -3.26 11.87 0.01
CA GLN A 155 -2.44 13.08 0.09
C GLN A 155 -2.83 14.11 -0.98
N ALA A 156 -3.12 13.67 -2.21
CA ALA A 156 -3.53 14.58 -3.27
C ALA A 156 -4.90 15.22 -3.00
N ALA A 157 -5.83 14.47 -2.40
CA ALA A 157 -7.16 14.96 -2.04
C ALA A 157 -7.14 15.89 -0.81
N ALA A 158 -6.26 15.63 0.15
CA ALA A 158 -6.14 16.38 1.40
C ALA A 158 -4.67 16.42 1.90
N PRO A 159 -3.83 17.35 1.40
CA PRO A 159 -2.39 17.37 1.68
C PRO A 159 -2.01 17.51 3.17
N ALA A 160 -2.87 18.11 3.98
CA ALA A 160 -2.66 18.27 5.43
C ALA A 160 -3.25 17.11 6.26
N LEU A 161 -3.85 16.11 5.63
CA LEU A 161 -4.49 15.00 6.31
C LEU A 161 -3.44 14.05 6.90
N VAL A 162 -3.53 13.82 8.20
CA VAL A 162 -2.77 12.79 8.90
C VAL A 162 -3.74 11.69 9.31
N LEU A 163 -3.58 10.53 8.70
CA LEU A 163 -4.41 9.35 8.98
C LEU A 163 -3.77 8.49 10.07
N PRO A 164 -4.58 7.87 10.96
CA PRO A 164 -4.08 6.79 11.80
C PRO A 164 -3.69 5.60 10.90
N ALA A 165 -2.56 4.96 11.22
CA ALA A 165 -1.98 3.93 10.35
C ALA A 165 -2.97 2.78 10.05
N TRP A 166 -3.76 2.34 11.04
CA TRP A 166 -4.74 1.28 10.80
C TRP A 166 -5.72 1.61 9.67
N PHE A 167 -6.16 2.87 9.58
CA PHE A 167 -7.07 3.26 8.51
C PHE A 167 -6.34 3.42 7.18
N ASN A 168 -5.20 4.13 7.18
CA ASN A 168 -4.40 4.39 6.00
C ASN A 168 -3.93 3.09 5.33
N GLU A 169 -3.28 2.22 6.11
CA GLU A 169 -2.78 0.93 5.63
C GLU A 169 -3.91 -0.07 5.36
N GLY A 170 -4.94 -0.08 6.23
CA GLY A 170 -6.08 -0.96 6.04
C GLY A 170 -6.85 -0.70 4.76
N VAL A 171 -7.07 0.57 4.39
CA VAL A 171 -7.71 0.95 3.11
C VAL A 171 -6.82 0.59 1.93
N ALA A 172 -5.49 0.80 2.04
CA ALA A 172 -4.54 0.46 0.98
C ALA A 172 -4.47 -1.06 0.75
N GLU A 173 -4.36 -1.87 1.81
CA GLU A 173 -4.42 -3.34 1.74
C GLU A 173 -5.75 -3.83 1.19
N TRP A 174 -6.86 -3.22 1.59
CA TRP A 174 -8.19 -3.60 1.08
C TRP A 174 -8.33 -3.28 -0.40
N PHE A 175 -7.89 -2.10 -0.84
CA PHE A 175 -7.94 -1.71 -2.25
C PHE A 175 -7.07 -2.64 -3.11
N GLU A 176 -5.83 -2.89 -2.71
CA GLU A 176 -4.94 -3.84 -3.36
C GLU A 176 -5.59 -5.22 -3.50
N ALA A 177 -6.13 -5.74 -2.40
CA ALA A 177 -6.81 -7.04 -2.37
C ALA A 177 -7.99 -7.07 -3.34
N ARG A 178 -8.78 -6.00 -3.39
CA ARG A 178 -9.97 -5.90 -4.24
C ARG A 178 -9.61 -5.83 -5.71
N VAL A 179 -8.58 -5.10 -6.09
CA VAL A 179 -8.08 -5.05 -7.47
C VAL A 179 -7.62 -6.43 -7.94
N LEU A 180 -7.03 -7.22 -7.05
CA LEU A 180 -6.61 -8.61 -7.30
C LEU A 180 -7.73 -9.64 -7.11
N SER A 181 -8.98 -9.20 -7.03
CA SER A 181 -10.16 -10.07 -6.88
C SER A 181 -10.22 -10.86 -5.57
N LYS A 182 -9.40 -10.50 -4.56
CA LYS A 182 -9.52 -11.05 -3.21
C LYS A 182 -10.65 -10.31 -2.48
N ARG A 183 -11.66 -11.05 -2.02
CA ARG A 183 -12.86 -10.44 -1.43
C ARG A 183 -12.96 -10.57 0.09
N HIS A 184 -12.26 -11.56 0.68
CA HIS A 184 -12.37 -11.86 2.11
C HIS A 184 -11.02 -12.25 2.69
N LEU A 185 -10.91 -12.19 4.02
CA LEU A 185 -9.84 -12.83 4.75
C LEU A 185 -9.81 -14.33 4.43
N SER A 186 -8.65 -14.86 4.13
CA SER A 186 -8.46 -16.31 3.96
C SER A 186 -8.55 -17.02 5.31
N ALA A 187 -8.86 -18.33 5.28
CA ALA A 187 -8.87 -19.16 6.50
C ALA A 187 -7.55 -19.14 7.28
N ASN A 188 -6.41 -18.93 6.58
CA ASN A 188 -5.11 -18.81 7.23
C ASN A 188 -4.96 -17.48 7.97
N GLU A 189 -5.42 -16.37 7.37
CA GLU A 189 -5.40 -15.04 7.98
C GLU A 189 -6.30 -15.01 9.22
N ILE A 190 -7.50 -15.55 9.11
CA ILE A 190 -8.43 -15.68 10.24
C ILE A 190 -7.75 -16.48 11.38
N ARG A 191 -7.21 -17.66 11.09
CA ARG A 191 -6.51 -18.47 12.11
C ARG A 191 -5.33 -17.73 12.74
N TYR A 192 -4.59 -16.94 11.97
CA TYR A 192 -3.49 -16.14 12.50
C TYR A 192 -3.99 -15.06 13.45
N LEU A 193 -5.02 -14.33 13.07
CA LEU A 193 -5.66 -13.30 13.90
C LEU A 193 -6.25 -13.89 15.18
N THR A 194 -6.99 -15.00 15.09
CA THR A 194 -7.55 -15.72 16.25
C THR A 194 -6.46 -16.13 17.24
N ARG A 195 -5.33 -16.66 16.72
CA ARG A 195 -4.18 -17.02 17.58
C ARG A 195 -3.51 -15.81 18.21
N ALA A 196 -3.35 -14.71 17.47
CA ALA A 196 -2.78 -13.48 18.03
C ALA A 196 -3.65 -12.94 19.15
N ARG A 197 -4.97 -12.98 19.00
CA ARG A 197 -5.92 -12.56 20.02
C ARG A 197 -5.89 -13.48 21.27
N SER A 198 -6.03 -14.79 21.07
CA SER A 198 -6.04 -15.75 22.20
C SER A 198 -4.69 -15.86 22.90
N GLY A 199 -3.59 -15.59 22.20
CA GLY A 199 -2.22 -15.59 22.72
C GLY A 199 -1.77 -14.25 23.34
N GLY A 200 -2.64 -13.24 23.43
CA GLY A 200 -2.32 -11.94 24.01
C GLY A 200 -1.38 -11.07 23.15
N ALA A 201 -1.22 -11.39 21.86
CA ALA A 201 -0.41 -10.62 20.93
C ALA A 201 -1.21 -9.60 20.11
N TRP A 202 -2.53 -9.47 20.38
CA TRP A 202 -3.38 -8.49 19.70
C TRP A 202 -2.87 -7.07 19.95
N LEU A 203 -2.77 -6.27 18.91
CA LEU A 203 -2.30 -4.89 19.02
C LEU A 203 -3.50 -3.99 19.33
N GLY A 204 -3.38 -3.18 20.39
CA GLY A 204 -4.39 -2.21 20.75
C GLY A 204 -4.47 -1.03 19.79
N LEU A 205 -5.62 -0.35 19.78
CA LEU A 205 -5.86 0.80 18.90
C LEU A 205 -4.87 1.95 19.09
N ASP A 206 -4.29 2.11 20.27
CA ASP A 206 -3.23 3.08 20.56
C ASP A 206 -1.98 2.82 19.71
N MET A 207 -1.60 1.56 19.55
CA MET A 207 -0.50 1.16 18.66
C MET A 207 -0.88 1.26 17.18
N LEU A 208 -2.09 0.86 16.82
CA LEU A 208 -2.59 0.90 15.45
C LEU A 208 -2.88 2.33 14.96
N SER A 209 -3.12 3.28 15.88
CA SER A 209 -3.40 4.68 15.53
C SER A 209 -2.15 5.56 15.44
N GLN A 210 -0.96 5.00 15.58
CA GLN A 210 0.28 5.72 15.28
C GLN A 210 0.27 6.22 13.82
N PRO A 211 1.05 7.25 13.47
CA PRO A 211 1.08 7.78 12.08
C PRO A 211 1.56 6.77 11.04
N ASN A 212 2.34 5.77 11.43
CA ASN A 212 2.81 4.67 10.57
C ASN A 212 3.29 3.48 11.40
N PHE A 213 3.48 2.33 10.75
CA PHE A 213 3.99 1.10 11.37
C PHE A 213 5.52 0.92 11.26
N ALA A 214 6.25 1.88 10.72
CA ALA A 214 7.69 1.78 10.45
C ALA A 214 8.56 1.49 11.68
N ARG A 215 8.08 1.87 12.87
CA ARG A 215 8.79 1.66 14.14
C ARG A 215 8.43 0.36 14.84
N LEU A 216 7.42 -0.35 14.38
CA LEU A 216 7.04 -1.63 14.96
C LEU A 216 8.10 -2.69 14.70
N PRO A 217 8.34 -3.63 15.64
CA PRO A 217 9.11 -4.82 15.35
C PRO A 217 8.50 -5.60 14.18
N THR A 218 9.34 -6.28 13.36
CA THR A 218 8.89 -6.97 12.14
C THR A 218 7.68 -7.90 12.35
N GLY A 219 7.65 -8.64 13.45
CA GLY A 219 6.51 -9.54 13.76
C GLY A 219 5.22 -8.78 14.09
N ALA A 220 5.32 -7.66 14.80
CA ALA A 220 4.19 -6.80 15.13
C ALA A 220 3.69 -6.01 13.92
N ALA A 221 4.60 -5.57 13.03
CA ALA A 221 4.22 -4.87 11.80
C ALA A 221 3.30 -5.74 10.92
N GLY A 222 3.68 -7.00 10.66
CA GLY A 222 2.84 -7.90 9.87
C GLY A 222 1.44 -8.14 10.48
N LEU A 223 1.36 -8.21 11.81
CA LEU A 223 0.07 -8.30 12.49
C LEU A 223 -0.73 -6.99 12.38
N ALA A 224 -0.07 -5.82 12.51
CA ALA A 224 -0.71 -4.52 12.38
C ALA A 224 -1.36 -4.34 11.01
N TYR A 225 -0.66 -4.67 9.93
CA TYR A 225 -1.21 -4.65 8.57
C TYR A 225 -2.42 -5.57 8.44
N LEU A 226 -2.32 -6.81 8.93
CA LEU A 226 -3.41 -7.77 8.83
C LEU A 226 -4.62 -7.38 9.68
N GLN A 227 -4.42 -6.83 10.89
CA GLN A 227 -5.51 -6.30 11.72
C GLN A 227 -6.19 -5.12 11.01
N SER A 228 -5.40 -4.21 10.45
CA SER A 228 -5.90 -3.05 9.71
C SER A 228 -6.73 -3.45 8.50
N TYR A 229 -6.22 -4.39 7.68
CA TYR A 229 -6.97 -4.97 6.57
C TYR A 229 -8.27 -5.62 7.04
N GLY A 230 -8.21 -6.42 8.11
CA GLY A 230 -9.36 -7.11 8.67
C GLY A 230 -10.44 -6.15 9.16
N MET A 231 -10.09 -5.04 9.80
CA MET A 231 -11.05 -4.03 10.24
C MET A 231 -11.77 -3.37 9.06
N ILE A 232 -11.04 -3.02 7.98
CA ILE A 232 -11.65 -2.44 6.78
C ILE A 232 -12.50 -3.48 6.03
N GLU A 233 -12.03 -4.73 5.92
CA GLU A 233 -12.80 -5.81 5.30
C GLU A 233 -14.09 -6.09 6.08
N HIS A 234 -14.03 -6.11 7.41
CA HIS A 234 -15.21 -6.23 8.27
C HIS A 234 -16.22 -5.09 8.03
N LEU A 235 -15.74 -3.83 8.01
CA LEU A 235 -16.58 -2.67 7.69
C LEU A 235 -17.30 -2.86 6.35
N VAL A 236 -16.56 -3.25 5.32
CA VAL A 236 -17.14 -3.46 3.98
C VAL A 236 -18.13 -4.62 3.95
N ARG A 237 -17.83 -5.70 4.64
CA ARG A 237 -18.69 -6.89 4.68
C ARG A 237 -20.01 -6.60 5.39
N VAL A 238 -19.99 -5.78 6.45
CA VAL A 238 -21.20 -5.42 7.21
C VAL A 238 -21.99 -4.31 6.55
N HIS A 239 -21.33 -3.28 6.04
CA HIS A 239 -21.97 -2.06 5.54
C HIS A 239 -21.88 -1.87 4.02
N GLY A 240 -21.13 -2.72 3.31
CA GLY A 240 -20.94 -2.66 1.87
C GLY A 240 -19.80 -1.73 1.42
N GLU A 241 -19.33 -1.91 0.18
CA GLU A 241 -18.27 -1.09 -0.42
C GLU A 241 -18.65 0.40 -0.49
N HIS A 242 -19.93 0.69 -0.68
CA HIS A 242 -20.43 2.06 -0.67
C HIS A 242 -20.15 2.79 0.64
N ALA A 243 -20.29 2.10 1.77
CA ALA A 243 -20.02 2.70 3.08
C ALA A 243 -18.54 3.08 3.24
N LEU A 244 -17.61 2.21 2.82
CA LEU A 244 -16.18 2.55 2.83
C LEU A 244 -15.88 3.77 1.93
N ARG A 245 -16.49 3.82 0.75
CA ARG A 245 -16.36 4.97 -0.16
C ARG A 245 -16.82 6.28 0.50
N GLU A 246 -17.95 6.28 1.19
CA GLU A 246 -18.45 7.46 1.91
C GLU A 246 -17.55 7.82 3.10
N VAL A 247 -17.04 6.82 3.85
CA VAL A 247 -16.06 7.05 4.92
C VAL A 247 -14.82 7.73 4.36
N CYS A 248 -14.23 7.25 3.26
CA CYS A 248 -13.05 7.86 2.65
C CYS A 248 -13.30 9.31 2.20
N ARG A 249 -14.46 9.59 1.59
CA ARG A 249 -14.85 10.95 1.20
C ARG A 249 -15.04 11.88 2.39
N ASP A 250 -15.68 11.39 3.44
CA ASP A 250 -15.88 12.15 4.68
C ASP A 250 -14.56 12.40 5.41
N VAL A 251 -13.63 11.44 5.40
CA VAL A 251 -12.28 11.59 5.95
C VAL A 251 -11.51 12.71 5.24
N VAL A 252 -11.54 12.74 3.92
CA VAL A 252 -10.94 13.83 3.13
C VAL A 252 -11.60 15.18 3.47
N ARG A 253 -12.90 15.20 3.67
CA ARG A 253 -13.67 16.43 3.96
C ARG A 253 -13.48 16.94 5.38
N TYR A 254 -13.45 16.05 6.36
CA TYR A 254 -13.48 16.43 7.80
C TYR A 254 -12.14 16.24 8.50
N HIS A 255 -11.17 15.58 7.87
CA HIS A 255 -9.87 15.23 8.43
C HIS A 255 -9.95 14.44 9.76
N ASP A 256 -10.99 13.62 9.90
CA ASP A 256 -11.28 12.89 11.14
C ASP A 256 -11.95 11.54 10.80
N VAL A 257 -11.24 10.45 11.07
CA VAL A 257 -11.69 9.08 10.81
C VAL A 257 -12.85 8.69 11.74
N GLU A 258 -12.77 9.02 13.04
CA GLU A 258 -13.79 8.69 14.02
C GLU A 258 -15.13 9.35 13.65
N ARG A 259 -15.09 10.65 13.34
CA ARG A 259 -16.26 11.40 12.89
C ARG A 259 -16.85 10.82 11.60
N SER A 260 -15.99 10.44 10.67
CA SER A 260 -16.42 9.90 9.37
C SER A 260 -17.08 8.53 9.50
N LEU A 261 -16.54 7.66 10.35
CA LEU A 261 -17.16 6.38 10.69
C LEU A 261 -18.54 6.57 11.33
N ARG A 262 -18.65 7.42 12.37
CA ARG A 262 -19.94 7.70 13.04
C ARG A 262 -20.99 8.24 12.08
N ARG A 263 -20.59 9.06 11.10
CA ARG A 263 -21.51 9.61 10.09
C ARG A 263 -21.99 8.56 9.10
N SER A 264 -21.06 7.77 8.55
CA SER A 264 -21.34 6.87 7.42
C SER A 264 -21.89 5.53 7.88
N VAL A 265 -21.41 4.98 9.00
CA VAL A 265 -21.77 3.64 9.48
C VAL A 265 -22.34 3.62 10.90
N ARG A 266 -22.44 4.77 11.57
CA ARG A 266 -22.98 4.94 12.92
C ARG A 266 -22.20 4.18 14.01
N GLN A 267 -20.94 3.85 13.73
CA GLN A 267 -20.01 3.20 14.66
C GLN A 267 -18.76 4.06 14.81
N GLY A 268 -18.14 4.03 15.98
CA GLY A 268 -16.80 4.54 16.21
C GLY A 268 -15.75 3.46 15.98
N VAL A 269 -14.46 3.84 16.04
CA VAL A 269 -13.36 2.91 15.81
C VAL A 269 -13.31 1.78 16.83
N HIS A 270 -13.61 2.06 18.12
CA HIS A 270 -13.64 1.05 19.17
C HIS A 270 -14.76 0.02 18.98
N GLU A 271 -15.93 0.47 18.53
CA GLU A 271 -17.05 -0.40 18.23
C GLU A 271 -16.75 -1.28 17.02
N LEU A 272 -16.18 -0.70 15.96
CA LEU A 272 -15.74 -1.43 14.77
C LEU A 272 -14.70 -2.51 15.09
N GLU A 273 -13.69 -2.19 15.91
CA GLU A 273 -12.69 -3.14 16.36
C GLU A 273 -13.31 -4.26 17.20
N ALA A 274 -14.18 -3.94 18.13
CA ALA A 274 -14.83 -4.92 19.00
C ALA A 274 -15.69 -5.91 18.20
N ASP A 275 -16.45 -5.42 17.23
CA ASP A 275 -17.28 -6.25 16.34
C ASP A 275 -16.41 -7.15 15.45
N PHE A 276 -15.32 -6.62 14.90
CA PHE A 276 -14.37 -7.42 14.15
C PHE A 276 -13.73 -8.51 15.02
N GLN A 277 -13.33 -8.18 16.26
CA GLN A 277 -12.78 -9.17 17.19
C GLN A 277 -13.80 -10.26 17.55
N ALA A 278 -15.08 -9.91 17.71
CA ALA A 278 -16.13 -10.87 18.00
C ALA A 278 -16.33 -11.86 16.83
N GLU A 279 -16.19 -11.39 15.61
CA GLU A 279 -16.35 -12.21 14.40
C GLU A 279 -15.26 -13.26 14.22
N ILE A 280 -14.01 -12.93 14.52
CA ILE A 280 -12.86 -13.84 14.37
C ILE A 280 -12.62 -14.75 15.58
N SER A 281 -13.55 -14.79 16.54
CA SER A 281 -13.42 -15.55 17.79
C SER A 281 -13.74 -17.01 17.64
#